data_47c2209442a19801bf09b972a64f18f4
#
_entry.id   47c2209442a19801bf09b972a64f18f4
#
_cell.length_a   1.000
_cell.length_b   1.000
_cell.length_c   1.000
_cell.angle_alpha   90.00
_cell.angle_beta   90.00
_cell.angle_gamma   90.00
#
_symmetry.space_group_name_H-M   'P 1'
#
loop_
_entity.id
_entity.type
_entity.pdbx_description
1 polymer ?
#
loop_
_entity_poly.entity_id
_entity_poly.type
_entity_poly.pdbx_seq_one_letter_code
_entity_poly.pdbx_strand_id
1 'polypeptide(L)'
;LRVSVKIACMLKTRQLKPHIAFLASNKTTVRHRGESSKKKKKKKTKIRIAGTTQTTRCSSFFDEEEESTSPLVPTTKNTPFVEKTTPKTASILTTTTKMMQFCDIGANVVSATGDTQFDGFYHHGSKRYHESDVVDVLERAHKVGVREILATSGTLDEAKATARQCRTWNTDGGGEKNAALPKMYGTVGVHPTRAGEFNDSTKCESPEAYVDALKTVVRENADVVAAIGECGLDYDRLHFCDKETQKKYFQLQLEELAGEFELPLFLHSRNSREDFYEILKRNARHLRKGAVVHSFTGSKEEFEELLALHDKVYIGVNGCSLKTEENVEVVKSIPLDRMLLETDAPWCGVKQTHFGTKYVPEDTDRIRAVFGPPLKPKKWHKGALIKDRCEPCHIVTVCQIVAGCKGTTCEDVAAACYRNSRALFFPHKDFGE
;
A
#
# COMPACT_ATOMS: atom_id res chain seq x y z
N LEU A 1 -53.94 -18.89 20.81
CA LEU A 1 -54.06 -20.29 20.39
C LEU A 1 -52.63 -20.84 20.18
N ARG A 2 -52.21 -21.70 21.10
CA ARG A 2 -50.99 -22.51 21.08
C ARG A 2 -51.20 -23.69 20.10
N VAL A 3 -50.19 -24.01 19.32
CA VAL A 3 -49.94 -25.41 18.94
C VAL A 3 -48.41 -25.60 18.89
N SER A 4 -47.93 -26.35 19.85
CA SER A 4 -46.61 -26.97 19.92
C SER A 4 -46.65 -28.29 19.15
N VAL A 5 -45.63 -28.56 18.32
CA VAL A 5 -45.33 -29.94 17.91
C VAL A 5 -43.86 -30.22 18.17
N LYS A 6 -43.64 -31.10 19.14
CA LYS A 6 -42.39 -31.83 19.40
C LYS A 6 -42.32 -33.00 18.39
N ILE A 7 -41.16 -33.25 17.79
CA ILE A 7 -40.79 -34.58 17.32
C ILE A 7 -39.35 -34.86 17.73
N ALA A 8 -39.22 -36.00 18.40
CA ALA A 8 -38.05 -36.52 19.06
C ALA A 8 -37.15 -37.35 18.14
N CYS A 9 -35.92 -37.27 18.40
CA CYS A 9 -34.83 -38.24 18.43
C CYS A 9 -35.10 -39.66 17.85
N MET A 10 -34.25 -40.09 16.88
CA MET A 10 -33.76 -41.47 16.85
C MET A 10 -32.36 -41.55 16.27
N LEU A 11 -31.44 -41.86 17.15
CA LEU A 11 -30.07 -42.33 16.90
C LEU A 11 -30.15 -43.73 16.23
N LYS A 12 -29.36 -43.95 15.18
CA LYS A 12 -28.78 -45.25 14.86
C LYS A 12 -27.35 -45.09 14.33
N THR A 13 -26.43 -45.44 15.19
CA THR A 13 -25.04 -45.80 14.95
C THR A 13 -24.88 -46.94 13.96
N ARG A 14 -24.01 -46.82 12.97
CA ARG A 14 -23.27 -47.94 12.39
C ARG A 14 -21.83 -47.55 12.14
N GLN A 15 -20.97 -48.18 12.92
CA GLN A 15 -19.53 -48.26 12.71
C GLN A 15 -19.24 -49.15 11.49
N LEU A 16 -18.29 -48.75 10.67
CA LEU A 16 -17.50 -49.69 9.85
C LEU A 16 -16.04 -49.20 9.88
N LYS A 17 -15.19 -50.07 10.39
CA LYS A 17 -13.74 -49.93 10.47
C LYS A 17 -13.05 -50.33 9.15
N PRO A 18 -11.80 -49.96 8.92
CA PRO A 18 -11.11 -49.96 7.64
C PRO A 18 -10.43 -51.30 7.34
N HIS A 19 -10.33 -51.65 6.07
CA HIS A 19 -9.42 -52.68 5.59
C HIS A 19 -8.12 -52.05 5.05
N ILE A 20 -7.04 -52.38 5.76
CA ILE A 20 -5.64 -52.21 5.34
C ILE A 20 -5.37 -53.35 4.33
N ALA A 21 -4.86 -53.03 3.16
CA ALA A 21 -4.17 -53.98 2.29
C ALA A 21 -2.76 -53.48 1.99
N PHE A 22 -1.83 -54.17 2.62
CA PHE A 22 -0.40 -54.14 2.37
C PHE A 22 -0.13 -54.91 1.07
N LEU A 23 0.64 -54.37 0.15
CA LEU A 23 1.43 -55.13 -0.78
C LEU A 23 2.83 -54.53 -0.92
N ALA A 24 3.78 -55.31 -0.48
CA ALA A 24 5.21 -55.04 -0.51
C ALA A 24 5.81 -55.61 -1.80
N SER A 25 7.00 -55.06 -2.07
CA SER A 25 8.15 -55.72 -2.75
C SER A 25 8.23 -55.61 -4.28
N ASN A 26 9.22 -54.87 -4.80
CA ASN A 26 10.44 -55.61 -5.22
C ASN A 26 11.62 -54.61 -5.43
N LYS A 27 12.70 -54.92 -4.70
CA LYS A 27 14.05 -54.39 -4.91
C LYS A 27 14.66 -55.05 -6.16
N THR A 28 15.30 -54.26 -7.01
CA THR A 28 16.37 -54.77 -7.84
C THR A 28 17.56 -53.83 -7.76
N THR A 29 18.59 -54.35 -7.12
CA THR A 29 19.91 -53.76 -6.96
C THR A 29 20.76 -54.17 -8.16
N VAL A 30 21.36 -53.24 -8.88
CA VAL A 30 22.51 -53.50 -9.75
C VAL A 30 23.65 -52.56 -9.35
N ARG A 31 24.73 -53.16 -8.82
CA ARG A 31 26.06 -52.57 -8.65
C ARG A 31 26.87 -52.77 -9.91
N HIS A 32 27.56 -51.72 -10.39
CA HIS A 32 28.93 -51.86 -10.95
C HIS A 32 29.64 -50.50 -10.81
N ARG A 33 30.74 -50.52 -10.06
CA ARG A 33 32.16 -50.14 -10.27
C ARG A 33 32.35 -49.17 -11.46
N GLY A 34 32.84 -47.96 -11.31
CA GLY A 34 34.17 -47.52 -10.90
C GLY A 34 35.07 -47.35 -12.13
N GLU A 35 35.44 -46.12 -12.45
CA GLU A 35 36.80 -45.77 -12.84
C GLU A 35 36.99 -44.27 -13.16
N SER A 36 38.06 -43.82 -12.69
CA SER A 36 38.87 -42.60 -12.70
C SER A 36 38.94 -41.73 -13.97
N SER A 37 39.07 -40.42 -13.69
CA SER A 37 40.00 -39.44 -14.27
C SER A 37 39.87 -39.04 -15.74
N LYS A 38 39.69 -37.73 -15.97
CA LYS A 38 40.71 -36.86 -16.59
C LYS A 38 40.17 -35.44 -16.85
N LYS A 39 40.88 -34.44 -16.32
CA LYS A 39 40.77 -33.03 -16.65
C LYS A 39 40.96 -32.81 -18.15
N LYS A 40 40.02 -32.08 -18.83
CA LYS A 40 40.29 -31.45 -20.10
C LYS A 40 39.89 -29.98 -20.06
N LYS A 41 40.89 -29.11 -20.15
CA LYS A 41 40.80 -27.69 -20.47
C LYS A 41 40.09 -27.50 -21.82
N LYS A 42 39.03 -26.71 -21.89
CA LYS A 42 38.50 -26.21 -23.17
C LYS A 42 38.94 -24.77 -23.38
N LYS A 43 39.66 -24.55 -24.47
CA LYS A 43 40.06 -23.27 -25.05
C LYS A 43 38.79 -22.50 -25.51
N LYS A 44 38.76 -21.22 -25.21
CA LYS A 44 37.76 -20.28 -25.77
C LYS A 44 38.22 -19.86 -27.17
N THR A 45 37.47 -20.22 -28.19
CA THR A 45 37.58 -19.67 -29.54
C THR A 45 36.65 -18.48 -29.66
N LYS A 46 37.20 -17.29 -29.93
CA LYS A 46 36.43 -16.09 -30.23
C LYS A 46 36.05 -16.13 -31.72
N ILE A 47 34.77 -16.16 -32.03
CA ILE A 47 34.24 -15.82 -33.36
C ILE A 47 33.63 -14.42 -33.23
N ARG A 48 34.18 -13.49 -34.02
CA ARG A 48 33.61 -12.16 -34.28
C ARG A 48 32.57 -12.29 -35.38
N ILE A 49 31.32 -11.94 -35.08
CA ILE A 49 30.33 -11.61 -36.11
C ILE A 49 29.90 -10.17 -35.85
N ALA A 50 30.12 -9.32 -36.85
CA ALA A 50 29.60 -7.96 -36.83
C ALA A 50 28.10 -7.99 -37.14
N GLY A 51 27.31 -7.35 -36.31
CA GLY A 51 25.87 -7.17 -36.51
C GLY A 51 25.38 -6.11 -35.55
N THR A 52 25.07 -4.97 -36.09
CA THR A 52 24.47 -3.78 -35.44
C THR A 52 23.14 -4.15 -34.86
N THR A 53 23.04 -4.17 -33.53
CA THR A 53 21.76 -4.23 -32.85
C THR A 53 21.72 -3.08 -31.83
N GLN A 54 20.85 -2.13 -32.10
CA GLN A 54 20.46 -1.10 -31.14
C GLN A 54 19.84 -1.79 -29.94
N THR A 55 20.53 -1.79 -28.83
CA THR A 55 19.95 -2.13 -27.52
C THR A 55 19.39 -0.87 -26.94
N THR A 56 18.08 -0.75 -26.97
CA THR A 56 17.33 0.17 -26.11
C THR A 56 17.53 -0.29 -24.67
N ARG A 57 18.41 0.39 -23.95
CA ARG A 57 18.54 0.25 -22.51
C ARG A 57 17.30 0.87 -21.87
N CYS A 58 16.46 0.03 -21.28
CA CYS A 58 15.49 0.47 -20.30
C CYS A 58 16.26 0.86 -19.03
N SER A 59 16.44 2.15 -18.82
CA SER A 59 17.10 2.70 -17.64
C SER A 59 16.15 2.56 -16.45
N SER A 60 16.50 1.69 -15.51
CA SER A 60 16.07 1.81 -14.13
C SER A 60 16.59 3.14 -13.60
N PHE A 61 15.70 4.06 -13.27
CA PHE A 61 16.03 5.34 -12.66
C PHE A 61 16.56 5.11 -11.22
N PHE A 62 17.88 5.08 -11.11
CA PHE A 62 18.62 5.40 -9.90
C PHE A 62 19.74 6.33 -10.34
N ASP A 63 19.61 7.61 -10.03
CA ASP A 63 20.66 8.61 -10.21
C ASP A 63 21.76 8.38 -9.17
N GLU A 64 22.97 8.09 -9.63
CA GLU A 64 24.20 8.24 -8.86
C GLU A 64 24.59 9.72 -8.90
N GLU A 65 24.63 10.38 -7.74
CA GLU A 65 25.15 11.75 -7.59
C GLU A 65 26.68 11.71 -7.54
N GLU A 66 27.34 12.36 -8.52
CA GLU A 66 28.73 12.76 -8.45
C GLU A 66 28.89 14.02 -7.54
N GLU A 67 29.75 13.90 -6.56
CA GLU A 67 30.22 15.03 -5.72
C GLU A 67 31.08 15.99 -6.55
N SER A 68 30.59 17.21 -6.80
CA SER A 68 31.44 18.31 -7.29
C SER A 68 31.79 19.24 -6.14
N THR A 69 33.08 19.23 -5.78
CA THR A 69 33.71 20.21 -4.89
C THR A 69 34.03 21.52 -5.61
N SER A 70 33.59 22.63 -5.07
CA SER A 70 34.10 23.96 -5.43
C SER A 70 34.37 24.83 -4.19
N PRO A 71 35.38 25.72 -4.19
CA PRO A 71 36.02 26.21 -3.01
C PRO A 71 35.39 27.48 -2.43
N LEU A 72 35.55 27.61 -1.12
CA LEU A 72 35.16 28.74 -0.29
C LEU A 72 35.93 30.03 -0.60
N VAL A 73 35.21 31.14 -0.72
CA VAL A 73 35.77 32.50 -0.64
C VAL A 73 35.21 33.18 0.63
N PRO A 74 36.05 33.80 1.47
CA PRO A 74 35.60 34.48 2.68
C PRO A 74 35.29 35.97 2.40
N THR A 75 34.11 36.44 2.80
CA THR A 75 33.86 37.89 2.91
C THR A 75 33.49 38.25 4.33
N THR A 76 34.36 39.06 4.90
CA THR A 76 34.15 39.86 6.13
C THR A 76 33.28 41.07 5.80
N LYS A 77 32.31 41.44 6.68
CA LYS A 77 32.18 42.78 7.27
C LYS A 77 30.87 43.01 8.04
N ASN A 78 31.11 43.43 9.29
CA ASN A 78 30.45 44.49 10.07
C ASN A 78 28.94 44.47 10.30
N THR A 79 28.59 44.10 11.53
CA THR A 79 27.35 44.40 12.25
C THR A 79 27.32 45.84 12.78
N PRO A 80 26.16 46.49 12.81
CA PRO A 80 25.84 47.48 13.82
C PRO A 80 24.94 46.90 14.92
N PHE A 81 25.28 47.25 16.11
CA PHE A 81 24.65 47.02 17.40
C PHE A 81 23.21 47.57 17.40
N VAL A 82 22.20 46.73 17.69
CA VAL A 82 20.82 47.17 17.97
C VAL A 82 20.43 46.71 19.37
N GLU A 83 19.95 47.68 20.12
CA GLU A 83 19.55 47.69 21.51
C GLU A 83 18.48 46.63 21.81
N LYS A 84 18.65 45.89 22.91
CA LYS A 84 17.70 44.89 23.41
C LYS A 84 16.52 45.60 24.06
N THR A 85 15.37 45.59 23.37
CA THR A 85 14.08 45.82 24.03
C THR A 85 13.53 44.49 24.54
N THR A 86 13.26 44.38 25.81
CA THR A 86 12.61 43.27 26.49
C THR A 86 11.21 43.04 25.94
N PRO A 87 10.82 41.81 25.55
CA PRO A 87 9.44 41.57 25.14
C PRO A 87 8.52 41.49 26.36
N LYS A 88 7.44 42.27 26.30
CA LYS A 88 6.30 42.17 27.20
C LYS A 88 5.72 40.78 27.15
N THR A 89 5.50 40.18 28.32
CA THR A 89 4.80 38.92 28.54
C THR A 89 3.44 38.91 27.79
N ALA A 90 3.41 38.29 26.63
CA ALA A 90 2.14 37.95 25.98
C ALA A 90 1.56 36.74 26.70
N SER A 91 0.33 36.91 27.22
CA SER A 91 -0.46 35.84 27.81
C SER A 91 -0.60 34.69 26.77
N ILE A 92 -0.05 33.55 27.11
CA ILE A 92 -0.25 32.31 26.34
C ILE A 92 -1.71 31.92 26.53
N LEU A 93 -2.57 32.30 25.57
CA LEU A 93 -3.84 31.60 25.38
C LEU A 93 -3.48 30.15 25.03
N THR A 94 -3.67 29.24 25.97
CA THR A 94 -3.66 27.81 25.74
C THR A 94 -4.90 27.43 24.92
N THR A 95 -4.88 27.74 23.63
CA THR A 95 -5.74 27.04 22.68
C THR A 95 -5.18 25.60 22.60
N THR A 96 -5.89 24.66 23.19
CA THR A 96 -5.69 23.22 22.94
C THR A 96 -5.87 23.01 21.43
N THR A 97 -4.77 23.05 20.70
CA THR A 97 -4.78 22.76 19.27
C THR A 97 -5.25 21.31 19.11
N LYS A 98 -6.49 21.12 18.65
CA LYS A 98 -7.01 19.76 18.40
C LYS A 98 -6.03 19.06 17.45
N MET A 99 -5.52 17.91 17.87
CA MET A 99 -4.58 17.14 17.05
C MET A 99 -5.26 16.76 15.73
N MET A 100 -4.60 16.99 14.59
CA MET A 100 -5.09 16.52 13.30
C MET A 100 -5.32 15.02 13.33
N GLN A 101 -6.36 14.54 12.65
CA GLN A 101 -6.66 13.13 12.50
C GLN A 101 -6.50 12.74 11.04
N PHE A 102 -5.95 11.55 10.81
CA PHE A 102 -5.72 10.99 9.49
C PHE A 102 -6.24 9.55 9.41
N CYS A 103 -6.73 9.19 8.24
CA CYS A 103 -6.88 7.82 7.79
C CYS A 103 -5.89 7.64 6.62
N ASP A 104 -4.92 6.74 6.78
CA ASP A 104 -4.08 6.30 5.67
C ASP A 104 -4.85 5.23 4.89
N ILE A 105 -5.43 5.62 3.75
CA ILE A 105 -6.34 4.73 3.02
C ILE A 105 -5.60 3.69 2.18
N GLY A 106 -4.26 3.69 2.15
CA GLY A 106 -3.48 2.73 1.38
C GLY A 106 -2.07 2.57 1.96
N ALA A 107 -1.80 1.43 2.62
CA ALA A 107 -0.47 1.09 3.11
C ALA A 107 -0.20 -0.43 3.04
N ASN A 108 0.98 -0.82 2.54
CA ASN A 108 1.40 -2.21 2.40
C ASN A 108 2.16 -2.65 3.66
N VAL A 109 1.48 -2.67 4.80
CA VAL A 109 2.07 -2.96 6.11
C VAL A 109 2.08 -4.45 6.47
N VAL A 110 1.39 -5.28 5.69
CA VAL A 110 1.35 -6.74 5.84
C VAL A 110 2.06 -7.41 4.67
N SER A 111 2.77 -8.49 4.94
CA SER A 111 3.33 -9.37 3.92
C SER A 111 2.93 -10.81 4.20
N ALA A 112 2.54 -11.53 3.16
CA ALA A 112 2.32 -12.98 3.25
C ALA A 112 3.64 -13.75 3.41
N THR A 113 4.76 -13.18 2.99
CA THR A 113 6.08 -13.84 2.93
C THR A 113 7.07 -13.32 3.97
N GLY A 114 6.79 -12.19 4.63
CA GLY A 114 7.73 -11.54 5.54
C GLY A 114 8.86 -10.76 4.86
N ASP A 115 8.75 -10.46 3.56
CA ASP A 115 9.80 -9.84 2.74
C ASP A 115 9.59 -8.34 2.50
N THR A 116 8.98 -7.63 3.44
CA THR A 116 8.76 -6.18 3.30
C THR A 116 9.90 -5.36 3.89
N GLN A 117 9.95 -4.08 3.57
CA GLN A 117 10.89 -3.14 4.19
C GLN A 117 10.66 -3.01 5.71
N PHE A 118 9.45 -3.27 6.19
CA PHE A 118 9.13 -3.30 7.63
C PHE A 118 9.69 -4.53 8.33
N ASP A 119 10.01 -5.59 7.58
CA ASP A 119 10.71 -6.78 8.08
C ASP A 119 12.24 -6.68 7.98
N GLY A 120 12.74 -5.48 7.67
CA GLY A 120 14.17 -5.20 7.64
C GLY A 120 14.86 -5.49 6.30
N PHE A 121 14.09 -5.78 5.24
CA PHE A 121 14.62 -5.93 3.88
C PHE A 121 14.48 -4.63 3.10
N TYR A 122 15.45 -4.30 2.24
CA TYR A 122 15.47 -3.05 1.48
C TYR A 122 15.91 -3.28 0.05
N HIS A 123 15.33 -2.49 -0.87
CA HIS A 123 15.69 -2.50 -2.29
C HIS A 123 15.58 -3.88 -2.96
N HIS A 124 14.57 -4.68 -2.58
CA HIS A 124 14.38 -6.06 -3.05
C HIS A 124 15.62 -6.96 -2.83
N GLY A 125 16.46 -6.57 -1.87
CA GLY A 125 17.65 -7.35 -1.50
C GLY A 125 17.31 -8.47 -0.52
N SER A 126 18.02 -9.60 -0.60
CA SER A 126 17.88 -10.72 0.33
C SER A 126 18.51 -10.49 1.70
N LYS A 127 19.19 -9.35 1.90
CA LYS A 127 19.85 -9.02 3.17
C LYS A 127 18.87 -8.36 4.12
N ARG A 128 18.65 -8.98 5.27
CA ARG A 128 17.95 -8.40 6.40
C ARG A 128 18.91 -7.51 7.21
N TYR A 129 18.51 -6.29 7.50
CA TYR A 129 19.31 -5.31 8.27
C TYR A 129 18.90 -5.23 9.73
N HIS A 130 17.64 -5.54 10.05
CA HIS A 130 17.08 -5.53 11.40
C HIS A 130 15.85 -6.43 11.46
N GLU A 131 15.37 -6.72 12.65
CA GLU A 131 14.08 -7.40 12.85
C GLU A 131 12.92 -6.53 12.38
N SER A 132 11.74 -7.13 12.23
CA SER A 132 10.52 -6.37 11.90
C SER A 132 10.31 -5.25 12.90
N ASP A 133 10.06 -4.04 12.39
CA ASP A 133 9.76 -2.85 13.18
C ASP A 133 8.38 -2.27 12.88
N VAL A 134 7.49 -3.11 12.35
CA VAL A 134 6.13 -2.69 11.95
C VAL A 134 5.34 -2.07 13.10
N VAL A 135 5.51 -2.57 14.32
CA VAL A 135 4.83 -2.00 15.51
C VAL A 135 5.35 -0.58 15.78
N ASP A 136 6.67 -0.37 15.77
CA ASP A 136 7.27 0.97 15.92
C ASP A 136 6.78 1.94 14.82
N VAL A 137 6.59 1.43 13.58
CA VAL A 137 6.05 2.19 12.45
C VAL A 137 4.60 2.63 12.72
N LEU A 138 3.77 1.71 13.21
CA LEU A 138 2.37 1.98 13.54
C LEU A 138 2.24 2.94 14.76
N GLU A 139 3.10 2.80 15.77
CA GLU A 139 3.15 3.73 16.89
C GLU A 139 3.52 5.16 16.44
N ARG A 140 4.50 5.28 15.53
CA ARG A 140 4.83 6.60 14.93
C ARG A 140 3.65 7.19 14.17
N ALA A 141 2.93 6.37 13.44
CA ALA A 141 1.72 6.80 12.73
C ALA A 141 0.65 7.32 13.71
N HIS A 142 0.36 6.56 14.76
CA HIS A 142 -0.60 6.97 15.78
C HIS A 142 -0.18 8.29 16.48
N LYS A 143 1.11 8.45 16.77
CA LYS A 143 1.66 9.65 17.43
C LYS A 143 1.44 10.93 16.64
N VAL A 144 1.40 10.88 15.32
CA VAL A 144 1.13 12.04 14.46
C VAL A 144 -0.34 12.21 14.08
N GLY A 145 -1.22 11.37 14.61
CA GLY A 145 -2.67 11.50 14.43
C GLY A 145 -3.29 10.54 13.43
N VAL A 146 -2.57 9.55 12.91
CA VAL A 146 -3.20 8.47 12.13
C VAL A 146 -4.07 7.65 13.07
N ARG A 147 -5.35 7.55 12.76
CA ARG A 147 -6.35 6.82 13.56
C ARG A 147 -6.75 5.51 12.94
N GLU A 148 -6.83 5.48 11.62
CA GLU A 148 -7.13 4.27 10.84
C GLU A 148 -6.10 4.09 9.73
N ILE A 149 -5.80 2.82 9.42
CA ILE A 149 -5.01 2.41 8.26
C ILE A 149 -5.77 1.33 7.50
N LEU A 150 -5.91 1.53 6.20
CA LEU A 150 -6.36 0.49 5.27
C LEU A 150 -5.13 -0.23 4.73
N ALA A 151 -4.86 -1.43 5.23
CA ALA A 151 -3.78 -2.28 4.76
C ALA A 151 -4.20 -2.95 3.45
N THR A 152 -3.47 -2.65 2.38
CA THR A 152 -3.76 -3.16 1.04
C THR A 152 -3.29 -4.59 0.87
N SER A 153 -4.00 -5.36 0.05
CA SER A 153 -3.62 -6.70 -0.40
C SER A 153 -3.82 -6.82 -1.90
N GLY A 154 -2.91 -7.51 -2.57
CA GLY A 154 -2.92 -7.70 -4.02
C GLY A 154 -2.96 -9.16 -4.47
N THR A 155 -3.12 -10.12 -3.54
CA THR A 155 -3.29 -11.55 -3.80
C THR A 155 -4.18 -12.21 -2.75
N LEU A 156 -4.66 -13.43 -3.03
CA LEU A 156 -5.44 -14.20 -2.06
C LEU A 156 -4.66 -14.48 -0.76
N ASP A 157 -3.37 -14.79 -0.87
CA ASP A 157 -2.53 -15.10 0.28
C ASP A 157 -2.29 -13.84 1.14
N GLU A 158 -2.06 -12.69 0.49
CA GLU A 158 -1.95 -11.39 1.17
C GLU A 158 -3.27 -11.01 1.83
N ALA A 159 -4.42 -11.19 1.18
CA ALA A 159 -5.73 -10.89 1.76
C ALA A 159 -5.99 -11.69 3.04
N LYS A 160 -5.68 -13.00 3.04
CA LYS A 160 -5.75 -13.85 4.23
C LYS A 160 -4.82 -13.38 5.36
N ALA A 161 -3.58 -13.03 5.01
CA ALA A 161 -2.59 -12.54 5.97
C ALA A 161 -3.01 -11.19 6.55
N THR A 162 -3.48 -10.26 5.71
CA THR A 162 -3.94 -8.93 6.09
C THR A 162 -5.13 -9.00 7.07
N ALA A 163 -6.16 -9.79 6.75
CA ALA A 163 -7.31 -9.94 7.62
C ALA A 163 -6.93 -10.47 9.01
N ARG A 164 -6.07 -11.51 9.06
CA ARG A 164 -5.56 -12.06 10.31
C ARG A 164 -4.74 -11.04 11.10
N GLN A 165 -3.83 -10.34 10.45
CA GLN A 165 -2.95 -9.39 11.10
C GLN A 165 -3.70 -8.16 11.61
N CYS A 166 -4.67 -7.64 10.85
CA CYS A 166 -5.55 -6.56 11.30
C CYS A 166 -6.28 -6.90 12.59
N ARG A 167 -6.82 -8.12 12.72
CA ARG A 167 -7.43 -8.58 13.98
C ARG A 167 -6.43 -8.56 15.12
N THR A 168 -5.24 -9.15 14.93
CA THR A 168 -4.19 -9.21 15.95
C THR A 168 -3.84 -7.81 16.45
N TRP A 169 -3.58 -6.86 15.53
CA TRP A 169 -3.26 -5.48 15.92
C TRP A 169 -4.42 -4.77 16.60
N ASN A 170 -5.65 -5.03 16.17
CA ASN A 170 -6.83 -4.39 16.77
C ASN A 170 -7.17 -4.93 18.16
N THR A 171 -6.77 -6.15 18.52
CA THR A 171 -7.13 -6.81 19.79
C THR A 171 -6.02 -6.75 20.83
N ASP A 172 -4.78 -6.96 20.45
CA ASP A 172 -3.66 -7.12 21.37
C ASP A 172 -2.46 -6.20 21.10
N GLY A 173 -2.62 -5.22 20.19
CA GLY A 173 -1.55 -4.29 19.83
C GLY A 173 -0.36 -4.98 19.16
N GLY A 174 -0.60 -6.11 18.48
CA GLY A 174 0.47 -6.86 17.80
C GLY A 174 1.40 -7.61 18.78
N GLY A 175 0.92 -7.89 20.00
CA GLY A 175 1.69 -8.56 21.04
C GLY A 175 2.45 -7.61 21.99
N GLU A 176 2.52 -6.32 21.68
CA GLU A 176 3.05 -5.30 22.59
C GLU A 176 1.89 -4.69 23.41
N LYS A 177 1.71 -5.19 24.64
CA LYS A 177 0.69 -4.67 25.56
C LYS A 177 0.91 -3.17 25.77
N ASN A 178 -0.17 -2.39 25.56
CA ASN A 178 -0.22 -0.93 25.67
C ASN A 178 0.37 -0.11 24.49
N ALA A 179 0.68 -0.73 23.34
CA ALA A 179 1.01 0.05 22.15
C ALA A 179 -0.22 0.86 21.70
N ALA A 180 -0.04 2.18 21.51
CA ALA A 180 -1.07 3.03 20.94
C ALA A 180 -0.98 2.95 19.41
N LEU A 181 -1.79 2.09 18.81
CA LEU A 181 -1.79 1.83 17.37
C LEU A 181 -3.03 2.40 16.69
N PRO A 182 -2.94 2.75 15.38
CA PRO A 182 -4.12 3.00 14.57
C PRO A 182 -5.01 1.75 14.49
N LYS A 183 -6.31 1.92 14.29
CA LYS A 183 -7.19 0.82 13.91
C LYS A 183 -6.84 0.33 12.51
N MET A 184 -6.71 -0.97 12.36
CA MET A 184 -6.30 -1.60 11.11
C MET A 184 -7.49 -2.25 10.40
N TYR A 185 -7.60 -1.99 9.12
CA TYR A 185 -8.58 -2.63 8.23
C TYR A 185 -7.85 -3.13 6.99
N GLY A 186 -8.42 -4.13 6.32
CA GLY A 186 -7.82 -4.71 5.12
C GLY A 186 -8.69 -4.54 3.89
N THR A 187 -8.06 -4.72 2.73
CA THR A 187 -8.73 -4.88 1.44
C THR A 187 -8.68 -6.32 0.98
N VAL A 188 -9.59 -6.73 0.08
CA VAL A 188 -9.59 -8.06 -0.55
C VAL A 188 -9.76 -7.90 -2.05
N GLY A 189 -8.71 -8.22 -2.79
CA GLY A 189 -8.68 -8.16 -4.26
C GLY A 189 -7.36 -8.70 -4.81
N VAL A 190 -7.21 -8.59 -6.13
CA VAL A 190 -6.00 -9.01 -6.85
C VAL A 190 -5.50 -7.85 -7.70
N HIS A 191 -4.29 -7.39 -7.36
CA HIS A 191 -3.59 -6.31 -8.05
C HIS A 191 -3.36 -6.68 -9.54
N PRO A 192 -3.46 -5.75 -10.49
CA PRO A 192 -3.33 -6.02 -11.92
C PRO A 192 -2.05 -6.81 -12.28
N THR A 193 -0.92 -6.53 -11.64
CA THR A 193 0.33 -7.28 -11.89
C THR A 193 0.29 -8.73 -11.41
N ARG A 194 -0.69 -9.10 -10.60
CA ARG A 194 -0.93 -10.44 -10.06
C ARG A 194 -2.15 -11.14 -10.66
N ALA A 195 -2.85 -10.50 -11.59
CA ALA A 195 -4.06 -11.05 -12.19
C ALA A 195 -3.84 -12.41 -12.89
N GLY A 196 -2.61 -12.75 -13.25
CA GLY A 196 -2.24 -14.09 -13.73
C GLY A 196 -2.47 -15.22 -12.72
N GLU A 197 -2.56 -14.92 -11.40
CA GLU A 197 -2.82 -15.94 -10.36
C GLU A 197 -4.19 -16.61 -10.50
N PHE A 198 -5.16 -15.96 -11.12
CA PHE A 198 -6.45 -16.59 -11.45
C PHE A 198 -6.33 -17.79 -12.39
N ASN A 199 -5.27 -17.83 -13.21
CA ASN A 199 -4.99 -18.94 -14.12
C ASN A 199 -3.95 -19.93 -13.56
N ASP A 200 -3.43 -19.70 -12.36
CA ASP A 200 -2.37 -20.52 -11.75
C ASP A 200 -2.98 -21.70 -11.00
N SER A 201 -2.95 -22.89 -11.61
CA SER A 201 -3.45 -24.13 -11.00
C SER A 201 -2.74 -24.54 -9.71
N THR A 202 -1.59 -23.94 -9.38
CA THR A 202 -0.93 -24.14 -8.08
C THR A 202 -1.58 -23.34 -6.96
N LYS A 203 -2.37 -22.33 -7.30
CA LYS A 203 -3.10 -21.46 -6.37
C LYS A 203 -4.53 -21.92 -6.14
N CYS A 204 -5.26 -22.23 -7.22
CA CYS A 204 -6.64 -22.74 -7.17
C CYS A 204 -6.94 -23.61 -8.40
N GLU A 205 -7.98 -24.46 -8.31
CA GLU A 205 -8.38 -25.37 -9.39
C GLU A 205 -8.90 -24.63 -10.63
N SER A 206 -9.50 -23.46 -10.45
CA SER A 206 -10.03 -22.61 -11.52
C SER A 206 -10.10 -21.13 -11.11
N PRO A 207 -10.27 -20.21 -12.07
CA PRO A 207 -10.52 -18.80 -11.76
C PRO A 207 -11.74 -18.57 -10.84
N GLU A 208 -12.79 -19.34 -11.02
CA GLU A 208 -14.02 -19.30 -10.22
C GLU A 208 -13.73 -19.74 -8.78
N ALA A 209 -12.95 -20.81 -8.58
CA ALA A 209 -12.51 -21.26 -7.26
C ALA A 209 -11.62 -20.22 -6.57
N TYR A 210 -10.78 -19.47 -7.34
CA TYR A 210 -9.99 -18.36 -6.80
C TYR A 210 -10.89 -17.21 -6.32
N VAL A 211 -11.92 -16.85 -7.10
CA VAL A 211 -12.93 -15.85 -6.70
C VAL A 211 -13.67 -16.29 -5.45
N ASP A 212 -14.12 -17.55 -5.38
CA ASP A 212 -14.84 -18.08 -4.21
C ASP A 212 -13.96 -18.08 -2.96
N ALA A 213 -12.65 -18.31 -3.12
CA ALA A 213 -11.70 -18.19 -2.01
C ALA A 213 -11.56 -16.73 -1.55
N LEU A 214 -11.53 -15.75 -2.45
CA LEU A 214 -11.54 -14.31 -2.08
C LEU A 214 -12.87 -13.94 -1.39
N LYS A 215 -14.01 -14.39 -1.91
CA LYS A 215 -15.34 -14.20 -1.28
C LYS A 215 -15.37 -14.76 0.14
N THR A 216 -14.77 -15.91 0.34
CA THR A 216 -14.66 -16.55 1.67
C THR A 216 -13.86 -15.67 2.62
N VAL A 217 -12.73 -15.08 2.17
CA VAL A 217 -11.97 -14.13 2.99
C VAL A 217 -12.82 -12.94 3.43
N VAL A 218 -13.62 -12.37 2.52
CA VAL A 218 -14.50 -11.23 2.85
C VAL A 218 -15.55 -11.65 3.88
N ARG A 219 -16.25 -12.78 3.65
CA ARG A 219 -17.34 -13.25 4.55
C ARG A 219 -16.84 -13.55 5.97
N GLU A 220 -15.71 -14.25 6.07
CA GLU A 220 -15.14 -14.65 7.35
C GLU A 220 -14.48 -13.50 8.11
N ASN A 221 -14.21 -12.37 7.44
CA ASN A 221 -13.45 -11.25 8.01
C ASN A 221 -14.16 -9.90 7.86
N ALA A 222 -15.51 -9.90 7.84
CA ALA A 222 -16.33 -8.69 7.66
C ALA A 222 -16.10 -7.62 8.76
N ASP A 223 -15.55 -8.01 9.91
CA ASP A 223 -15.18 -7.10 11.01
C ASP A 223 -13.97 -6.22 10.67
N VAL A 224 -13.05 -6.69 9.82
CA VAL A 224 -11.80 -6.01 9.49
C VAL A 224 -11.63 -5.73 7.99
N VAL A 225 -12.41 -6.36 7.09
CA VAL A 225 -12.39 -6.03 5.66
C VAL A 225 -13.23 -4.78 5.42
N ALA A 226 -12.65 -3.75 4.81
CA ALA A 226 -13.31 -2.46 4.59
C ALA A 226 -13.49 -2.10 3.11
N ALA A 227 -12.82 -2.79 2.18
CA ALA A 227 -12.93 -2.52 0.75
C ALA A 227 -12.64 -3.75 -0.12
N ILE A 228 -13.22 -3.78 -1.32
CA ILE A 228 -12.82 -4.68 -2.40
C ILE A 228 -11.70 -4.03 -3.21
N GLY A 229 -10.59 -4.71 -3.33
CA GLY A 229 -9.35 -4.26 -3.97
C GLY A 229 -8.11 -4.78 -3.20
N GLU A 230 -6.95 -4.46 -3.61
CA GLU A 230 -6.57 -3.60 -4.73
C GLU A 230 -6.81 -4.31 -6.05
N CYS A 231 -7.60 -3.73 -6.95
CA CYS A 231 -7.85 -4.26 -8.29
C CYS A 231 -7.87 -3.12 -9.32
N GLY A 232 -7.68 -3.45 -10.60
CA GLY A 232 -7.62 -2.43 -11.63
C GLY A 232 -6.71 -2.80 -12.80
N LEU A 233 -6.01 -1.78 -13.35
CA LEU A 233 -5.12 -1.91 -14.51
C LEU A 233 -3.79 -1.18 -14.29
N ASP A 234 -2.68 -1.83 -14.69
CA ASP A 234 -1.32 -1.27 -14.66
C ASP A 234 -0.60 -1.59 -15.98
N TYR A 235 -0.57 -0.64 -16.89
CA TYR A 235 0.05 -0.84 -18.21
C TYR A 235 1.55 -0.47 -18.24
N ASP A 236 2.09 0.09 -17.15
CA ASP A 236 3.52 0.25 -16.99
C ASP A 236 4.24 -1.06 -16.66
N ARG A 237 3.48 -2.05 -16.17
CA ARG A 237 4.01 -3.32 -15.65
C ARG A 237 3.50 -4.56 -16.39
N LEU A 238 3.29 -4.45 -17.71
CA LEU A 238 2.80 -5.56 -18.55
C LEU A 238 3.73 -6.78 -18.60
N HIS A 239 4.97 -6.63 -18.17
CA HIS A 239 5.91 -7.75 -18.02
C HIS A 239 5.58 -8.72 -16.88
N PHE A 240 4.74 -8.32 -15.91
CA PHE A 240 4.21 -9.20 -14.87
C PHE A 240 2.90 -9.88 -15.28
N CYS A 241 2.02 -9.15 -15.96
CA CYS A 241 0.74 -9.65 -16.42
C CYS A 241 0.30 -8.87 -17.65
N ASP A 242 -0.09 -9.55 -18.71
CA ASP A 242 -0.48 -8.91 -19.95
C ASP A 242 -1.82 -8.15 -19.84
N LYS A 243 -2.03 -7.24 -20.78
CA LYS A 243 -3.16 -6.31 -20.81
C LYS A 243 -4.51 -7.01 -20.78
N GLU A 244 -4.70 -8.04 -21.59
CA GLU A 244 -6.00 -8.72 -21.72
C GLU A 244 -6.32 -9.54 -20.47
N THR A 245 -5.33 -10.16 -19.87
CA THR A 245 -5.47 -10.83 -18.58
C THR A 245 -5.85 -9.85 -17.46
N GLN A 246 -5.20 -8.68 -17.39
CA GLN A 246 -5.55 -7.64 -16.43
C GLN A 246 -7.01 -7.18 -16.60
N LYS A 247 -7.44 -6.87 -17.83
CA LYS A 247 -8.81 -6.42 -18.15
C LYS A 247 -9.85 -7.47 -17.77
N LYS A 248 -9.61 -8.74 -18.16
CA LYS A 248 -10.49 -9.85 -17.86
C LYS A 248 -10.73 -9.98 -16.35
N TYR A 249 -9.68 -10.01 -15.57
CA TYR A 249 -9.79 -10.24 -14.13
C TYR A 249 -10.12 -8.98 -13.32
N PHE A 250 -9.90 -7.79 -13.85
CA PHE A 250 -10.48 -6.58 -13.29
C PHE A 250 -12.01 -6.61 -13.41
N GLN A 251 -12.53 -6.90 -14.60
CA GLN A 251 -13.98 -7.01 -14.80
C GLN A 251 -14.60 -8.11 -13.93
N LEU A 252 -13.98 -9.29 -13.85
CA LEU A 252 -14.44 -10.39 -13.00
C LEU A 252 -14.53 -9.99 -11.51
N GLN A 253 -13.53 -9.26 -10.99
CA GLN A 253 -13.56 -8.78 -9.61
C GLN A 253 -14.68 -7.75 -9.37
N LEU A 254 -14.96 -6.87 -10.32
CA LEU A 254 -16.10 -5.95 -10.21
C LEU A 254 -17.43 -6.70 -10.22
N GLU A 255 -17.61 -7.66 -11.11
CA GLU A 255 -18.86 -8.41 -11.25
C GLU A 255 -19.11 -9.34 -10.06
N GLU A 256 -18.10 -10.08 -9.64
CA GLU A 256 -18.23 -11.15 -8.66
C GLU A 256 -18.01 -10.70 -7.23
N LEU A 257 -16.95 -9.91 -6.95
CA LEU A 257 -16.68 -9.45 -5.58
C LEU A 257 -17.49 -8.19 -5.25
N ALA A 258 -17.38 -7.14 -6.05
CA ALA A 258 -18.11 -5.90 -5.79
C ALA A 258 -19.63 -6.07 -6.03
N GLY A 259 -20.02 -7.02 -6.89
CA GLY A 259 -21.42 -7.37 -7.12
C GLY A 259 -22.08 -8.04 -5.93
N GLU A 260 -21.34 -8.85 -5.16
CA GLU A 260 -21.86 -9.58 -4.02
C GLU A 260 -21.77 -8.76 -2.71
N PHE A 261 -20.64 -8.10 -2.48
CA PHE A 261 -20.40 -7.40 -1.23
C PHE A 261 -20.73 -5.90 -1.34
N GLU A 262 -21.46 -5.38 -0.36
CA GLU A 262 -21.77 -3.96 -0.27
C GLU A 262 -20.61 -3.18 0.38
N LEU A 263 -19.41 -3.29 -0.22
CA LEU A 263 -18.21 -2.60 0.20
C LEU A 263 -17.74 -1.60 -0.88
N PRO A 264 -17.06 -0.52 -0.50
CA PRO A 264 -16.43 0.39 -1.45
C PRO A 264 -15.28 -0.29 -2.21
N LEU A 265 -14.91 0.29 -3.35
CA LEU A 265 -13.81 -0.19 -4.18
C LEU A 265 -12.52 0.57 -3.91
N PHE A 266 -11.42 -0.17 -3.84
CA PHE A 266 -10.06 0.35 -3.81
C PHE A 266 -9.38 0.02 -5.14
N LEU A 267 -9.22 1.02 -6.00
CA LEU A 267 -8.93 0.86 -7.42
C LEU A 267 -7.55 1.37 -7.82
N HIS A 268 -6.83 0.58 -8.60
CA HIS A 268 -5.55 0.91 -9.20
C HIS A 268 -5.69 1.26 -10.68
N SER A 269 -5.18 2.43 -11.08
CA SER A 269 -5.06 2.81 -12.49
C SER A 269 -3.70 3.41 -12.77
N ARG A 270 -2.95 2.79 -13.69
CA ARG A 270 -1.68 3.33 -14.15
C ARG A 270 -1.55 3.18 -15.65
N ASN A 271 -1.46 4.33 -16.34
CA ASN A 271 -1.29 4.42 -17.80
C ASN A 271 -2.35 3.62 -18.59
N SER A 272 -3.60 3.55 -18.06
CA SER A 272 -4.67 2.67 -18.56
C SER A 272 -6.02 3.36 -18.74
N ARG A 273 -6.03 4.71 -18.84
CA ARG A 273 -7.21 5.60 -18.81
C ARG A 273 -8.42 5.04 -19.56
N GLU A 274 -8.28 4.78 -20.88
CA GLU A 274 -9.41 4.42 -21.73
C GLU A 274 -10.06 3.11 -21.29
N ASP A 275 -9.28 2.04 -21.15
CA ASP A 275 -9.79 0.73 -20.77
C ASP A 275 -10.32 0.75 -19.33
N PHE A 276 -9.65 1.45 -18.41
CA PHE A 276 -10.07 1.55 -17.03
C PHE A 276 -11.42 2.28 -16.89
N TYR A 277 -11.56 3.43 -17.55
CA TYR A 277 -12.80 4.20 -17.57
C TYR A 277 -13.95 3.40 -18.19
N GLU A 278 -13.75 2.78 -19.34
CA GLU A 278 -14.79 2.00 -20.03
C GLU A 278 -15.24 0.76 -19.23
N ILE A 279 -14.32 0.10 -18.53
CA ILE A 279 -14.68 -1.01 -17.64
C ILE A 279 -15.50 -0.49 -16.46
N LEU A 280 -15.08 0.58 -15.79
CA LEU A 280 -15.84 1.16 -14.68
C LEU A 280 -17.21 1.67 -15.11
N LYS A 281 -17.29 2.36 -16.25
CA LYS A 281 -18.56 2.87 -16.79
C LYS A 281 -19.57 1.75 -17.04
N ARG A 282 -19.14 0.64 -17.63
CA ARG A 282 -20.00 -0.56 -17.83
C ARG A 282 -20.43 -1.20 -16.52
N ASN A 283 -19.63 -1.03 -15.47
CA ASN A 283 -19.85 -1.58 -14.14
C ASN A 283 -20.28 -0.51 -13.11
N ALA A 284 -20.77 0.66 -13.54
CA ALA A 284 -21.10 1.79 -12.66
C ALA A 284 -22.10 1.43 -11.54
N ARG A 285 -22.95 0.41 -11.75
CA ARG A 285 -23.86 -0.13 -10.71
C ARG A 285 -23.12 -0.60 -9.45
N HIS A 286 -21.83 -0.98 -9.55
CA HIS A 286 -21.02 -1.44 -8.42
C HIS A 286 -20.33 -0.28 -7.69
N LEU A 287 -20.43 0.96 -8.19
CA LEU A 287 -19.89 2.16 -7.53
C LEU A 287 -20.81 2.73 -6.44
N ARG A 288 -22.01 2.16 -6.24
CA ARG A 288 -23.02 2.69 -5.29
C ARG A 288 -22.53 2.82 -3.85
N LYS A 289 -21.57 2.01 -3.41
CA LYS A 289 -20.92 2.11 -2.09
C LYS A 289 -19.70 3.03 -2.11
N GLY A 290 -19.36 3.54 -3.28
CA GLY A 290 -18.23 4.42 -3.51
C GLY A 290 -16.98 3.69 -3.97
N ALA A 291 -15.99 4.46 -4.38
CA ALA A 291 -14.70 3.98 -4.82
C ALA A 291 -13.62 5.03 -4.55
N VAL A 292 -12.38 4.59 -4.40
CA VAL A 292 -11.21 5.45 -4.53
C VAL A 292 -10.34 4.94 -5.68
N VAL A 293 -9.90 5.85 -6.55
CA VAL A 293 -8.79 5.59 -7.46
C VAL A 293 -7.52 6.05 -6.74
N HIS A 294 -6.80 5.07 -6.18
CA HIS A 294 -5.67 5.33 -5.30
C HIS A 294 -4.40 5.70 -6.08
N SER A 295 -3.43 6.32 -5.39
CA SER A 295 -2.10 6.65 -5.95
C SER A 295 -2.18 7.36 -7.30
N PHE A 296 -3.13 8.30 -7.42
CA PHE A 296 -3.49 8.91 -8.68
C PHE A 296 -2.36 9.77 -9.26
N THR A 297 -1.99 9.48 -10.50
CA THR A 297 -0.96 10.20 -11.27
C THR A 297 -1.42 10.59 -12.68
N GLY A 298 -2.72 10.43 -12.97
CA GLY A 298 -3.34 10.76 -14.25
C GLY A 298 -3.54 12.25 -14.47
N SER A 299 -4.19 12.59 -15.58
CA SER A 299 -4.46 13.97 -15.96
C SER A 299 -5.69 14.55 -15.24
N LYS A 300 -5.89 15.87 -15.44
CA LYS A 300 -7.09 16.56 -14.93
C LYS A 300 -8.36 15.99 -15.56
N GLU A 301 -8.37 15.80 -16.85
CA GLU A 301 -9.50 15.24 -17.61
C GLU A 301 -9.83 13.83 -17.12
N GLU A 302 -8.82 13.03 -16.79
CA GLU A 302 -9.01 11.67 -16.28
C GLU A 302 -9.73 11.67 -14.93
N PHE A 303 -9.31 12.49 -13.95
CA PHE A 303 -10.01 12.50 -12.68
C PHE A 303 -11.42 13.12 -12.79
N GLU A 304 -11.62 14.12 -13.65
CA GLU A 304 -12.95 14.72 -13.88
C GLU A 304 -13.92 13.68 -14.47
N GLU A 305 -13.48 12.87 -15.44
CA GLU A 305 -14.26 11.75 -15.97
C GLU A 305 -14.60 10.72 -14.89
N LEU A 306 -13.63 10.34 -14.06
CA LEU A 306 -13.83 9.38 -12.97
C LEU A 306 -14.81 9.90 -11.91
N LEU A 307 -14.69 11.18 -11.50
CA LEU A 307 -15.60 11.79 -10.55
C LEU A 307 -17.04 11.92 -11.08
N ALA A 308 -17.19 12.03 -12.40
CA ALA A 308 -18.51 12.09 -13.06
C ALA A 308 -19.23 10.74 -13.10
N LEU A 309 -18.54 9.60 -12.88
CA LEU A 309 -19.17 8.29 -12.86
C LEU A 309 -20.10 8.10 -11.66
N HIS A 310 -19.76 8.66 -10.51
CA HIS A 310 -20.58 8.56 -9.30
C HIS A 310 -20.15 9.61 -8.25
N ASP A 311 -21.10 10.11 -7.45
CA ASP A 311 -20.90 11.11 -6.39
C ASP A 311 -19.99 10.61 -5.23
N LYS A 312 -19.81 9.30 -5.10
CA LYS A 312 -18.94 8.66 -4.11
C LYS A 312 -17.63 8.11 -4.69
N VAL A 313 -17.19 8.60 -5.86
CA VAL A 313 -15.85 8.32 -6.36
C VAL A 313 -14.90 9.38 -5.81
N TYR A 314 -13.78 8.95 -5.27
CA TYR A 314 -12.72 9.77 -4.67
C TYR A 314 -11.38 9.51 -5.35
N ILE A 315 -10.47 10.47 -5.19
CA ILE A 315 -9.10 10.41 -5.71
C ILE A 315 -8.13 10.32 -4.53
N GLY A 316 -7.31 9.26 -4.52
CA GLY A 316 -6.24 9.04 -3.54
C GLY A 316 -4.96 9.77 -3.93
N VAL A 317 -4.37 10.50 -2.98
CA VAL A 317 -3.18 11.32 -3.18
C VAL A 317 -2.06 10.87 -2.24
N ASN A 318 -0.90 10.56 -2.81
CA ASN A 318 0.32 10.19 -2.08
C ASN A 318 1.57 10.89 -2.66
N GLY A 319 2.76 10.45 -2.28
CA GLY A 319 4.00 11.05 -2.77
C GLY A 319 4.23 10.91 -4.27
N CYS A 320 3.66 9.90 -4.95
CA CYS A 320 3.71 9.77 -6.40
C CYS A 320 2.89 10.85 -7.10
N SER A 321 1.75 11.21 -6.53
CA SER A 321 0.87 12.29 -7.00
C SER A 321 1.49 13.69 -6.87
N LEU A 322 2.66 13.79 -6.19
CA LEU A 322 3.32 15.05 -5.85
C LEU A 322 4.73 15.16 -6.47
N LYS A 323 5.05 14.27 -7.43
CA LYS A 323 6.40 14.10 -7.95
C LYS A 323 6.78 15.19 -8.95
N THR A 324 5.94 15.48 -9.93
CA THR A 324 6.21 16.46 -10.99
C THR A 324 5.33 17.71 -10.83
N GLU A 325 5.64 18.76 -11.59
CA GLU A 325 4.83 19.98 -11.60
C GLU A 325 3.42 19.69 -12.10
N GLU A 326 3.31 18.92 -13.17
CA GLU A 326 2.03 18.51 -13.76
C GLU A 326 1.17 17.74 -12.74
N ASN A 327 1.76 16.79 -12.01
CA ASN A 327 1.05 16.05 -10.97
C ASN A 327 0.53 16.99 -9.87
N VAL A 328 1.33 17.96 -9.43
CA VAL A 328 0.93 18.92 -8.39
C VAL A 328 -0.19 19.84 -8.88
N GLU A 329 -0.17 20.29 -10.13
CA GLU A 329 -1.26 21.10 -10.71
C GLU A 329 -2.57 20.29 -10.81
N VAL A 330 -2.47 18.99 -11.11
CA VAL A 330 -3.64 18.08 -11.06
C VAL A 330 -4.16 17.99 -9.62
N VAL A 331 -3.32 17.69 -8.63
CA VAL A 331 -3.71 17.61 -7.19
C VAL A 331 -4.35 18.90 -6.73
N LYS A 332 -3.84 20.05 -7.13
CA LYS A 332 -4.37 21.36 -6.82
C LYS A 332 -5.80 21.54 -7.30
N SER A 333 -6.16 20.96 -8.44
CA SER A 333 -7.48 21.06 -9.05
C SER A 333 -8.51 20.03 -8.54
N ILE A 334 -8.09 18.92 -7.90
CA ILE A 334 -9.02 17.95 -7.31
C ILE A 334 -9.82 18.61 -6.17
N PRO A 335 -11.16 18.55 -6.17
CA PRO A 335 -11.98 19.09 -5.09
C PRO A 335 -11.64 18.43 -3.74
N LEU A 336 -11.55 19.23 -2.67
CA LEU A 336 -11.12 18.72 -1.37
C LEU A 336 -12.10 17.72 -0.74
N ASP A 337 -13.39 17.86 -1.06
CA ASP A 337 -14.46 16.93 -0.65
C ASP A 337 -14.47 15.62 -1.46
N ARG A 338 -13.62 15.50 -2.48
CA ARG A 338 -13.46 14.31 -3.31
C ARG A 338 -12.04 13.73 -3.22
N MET A 339 -11.24 14.20 -2.27
CA MET A 339 -9.85 13.81 -2.07
C MET A 339 -9.68 12.92 -0.84
N LEU A 340 -8.82 11.92 -0.93
CA LEU A 340 -8.35 11.11 0.18
C LEU A 340 -6.82 11.16 0.23
N LEU A 341 -6.24 11.02 1.43
CA LEU A 341 -4.81 10.95 1.62
C LEU A 341 -4.35 9.52 1.91
N GLU A 342 -3.19 9.20 1.42
CA GLU A 342 -2.53 7.92 1.66
C GLU A 342 -1.02 8.04 1.61
N THR A 343 -0.33 6.97 1.99
CA THR A 343 1.13 6.90 1.88
C THR A 343 1.60 5.90 0.84
N ASP A 344 0.83 4.86 0.58
CA ASP A 344 1.25 3.66 -0.16
C ASP A 344 2.55 3.06 0.42
N ALA A 345 2.75 3.26 1.73
CA ALA A 345 3.94 2.81 2.45
C ALA A 345 4.16 1.29 2.27
N PRO A 346 5.40 0.80 2.11
CA PRO A 346 6.68 1.51 2.22
C PRO A 346 7.15 2.21 0.93
N TRP A 347 6.29 2.28 -0.09
CA TRP A 347 6.54 2.87 -1.40
C TRP A 347 6.16 4.35 -1.43
N CYS A 348 6.17 4.97 -2.57
CA CYS A 348 5.62 6.30 -2.85
C CYS A 348 6.02 7.43 -1.88
N GLY A 349 7.14 7.30 -1.16
CA GLY A 349 7.64 8.35 -0.27
C GLY A 349 8.00 9.63 -1.03
N VAL A 350 7.72 10.78 -0.41
CA VAL A 350 8.12 12.07 -0.95
C VAL A 350 9.64 12.20 -0.86
N LYS A 351 10.29 12.45 -2.00
CA LYS A 351 11.73 12.68 -2.10
C LYS A 351 12.02 14.18 -2.20
N GLN A 352 13.22 14.62 -1.80
CA GLN A 352 13.66 16.01 -1.93
C GLN A 352 13.60 16.56 -3.37
N THR A 353 13.71 15.66 -4.36
CA THR A 353 13.62 16.01 -5.79
C THR A 353 12.19 16.14 -6.30
N HIS A 354 11.18 15.80 -5.50
CA HIS A 354 9.78 15.95 -5.91
C HIS A 354 9.38 17.43 -5.90
N PHE A 355 8.67 17.84 -6.95
CA PHE A 355 8.23 19.22 -7.12
C PHE A 355 7.37 19.73 -5.94
N GLY A 356 6.58 18.86 -5.32
CA GLY A 356 5.75 19.18 -4.18
C GLY A 356 6.51 19.66 -2.95
N THR A 357 7.79 19.30 -2.80
CA THR A 357 8.60 19.67 -1.61
C THR A 357 8.77 21.16 -1.45
N LYS A 358 8.65 21.95 -2.52
CA LYS A 358 8.68 23.43 -2.45
C LYS A 358 7.60 24.02 -1.53
N TYR A 359 6.55 23.24 -1.23
CA TYR A 359 5.47 23.65 -0.32
C TYR A 359 5.71 23.26 1.15
N VAL A 360 6.81 22.56 1.44
CA VAL A 360 7.20 22.16 2.80
C VAL A 360 8.64 22.63 3.05
N PRO A 361 8.87 23.88 3.47
CA PRO A 361 10.17 24.37 3.92
C PRO A 361 10.77 23.47 5.01
N GLU A 362 12.11 23.33 5.03
CA GLU A 362 12.81 22.42 5.97
C GLU A 362 12.46 22.65 7.45
N ASP A 363 12.25 23.90 7.84
CA ASP A 363 11.88 24.31 9.20
C ASP A 363 10.44 23.94 9.58
N THR A 364 9.62 23.56 8.60
CA THR A 364 8.21 23.17 8.79
C THR A 364 7.97 21.66 8.64
N ASP A 365 9.00 20.85 8.38
CA ASP A 365 8.89 19.39 8.29
C ASP A 365 8.51 18.79 9.66
N ARG A 366 7.21 18.58 9.85
CA ARG A 366 6.64 18.07 11.11
C ARG A 366 7.13 16.67 11.44
N ILE A 367 7.39 15.81 10.46
CA ILE A 367 7.89 14.45 10.69
C ILE A 367 9.32 14.49 11.24
N ARG A 368 10.18 15.26 10.61
CA ARG A 368 11.56 15.45 11.07
C ARG A 368 11.64 16.13 12.44
N ALA A 369 10.75 17.07 12.71
CA ALA A 369 10.66 17.74 14.01
C ALA A 369 10.28 16.78 15.15
N VAL A 370 9.40 15.78 14.87
CA VAL A 370 8.92 14.82 15.88
C VAL A 370 9.86 13.65 16.09
N PHE A 371 10.47 13.12 15.02
CA PHE A 371 11.22 11.84 15.05
C PHE A 371 12.71 12.00 14.73
N GLY A 372 13.17 13.22 14.41
CA GLY A 372 14.54 13.45 13.96
C GLY A 372 14.81 13.02 12.51
N PRO A 373 16.06 13.14 12.05
CA PRO A 373 16.43 12.79 10.69
C PRO A 373 16.43 11.26 10.47
N PRO A 374 15.98 10.79 9.28
CA PRO A 374 15.98 9.37 8.98
C PRO A 374 17.40 8.81 8.85
N LEU A 375 17.61 7.58 9.30
CA LEU A 375 18.88 6.87 9.33
C LEU A 375 18.98 5.85 8.19
N LYS A 376 20.21 5.60 7.72
CA LYS A 376 20.46 4.49 6.79
C LYS A 376 20.12 3.15 7.45
N PRO A 377 19.61 2.12 6.71
CA PRO A 377 19.24 0.82 7.28
C PRO A 377 20.29 0.19 8.20
N LYS A 378 21.58 0.33 7.86
CA LYS A 378 22.71 -0.17 8.68
C LYS A 378 22.85 0.50 10.06
N LYS A 379 22.21 1.65 10.25
CA LYS A 379 22.25 2.43 11.51
C LYS A 379 20.92 2.34 12.26
N TRP A 380 20.05 1.43 11.86
CA TRP A 380 18.77 1.25 12.51
C TRP A 380 18.93 1.00 14.03
N HIS A 381 18.03 1.55 14.77
CA HIS A 381 17.74 1.22 16.17
C HIS A 381 16.25 1.42 16.41
N LYS A 382 15.70 0.81 17.47
CA LYS A 382 14.28 0.91 17.81
C LYS A 382 13.83 2.37 17.86
N GLY A 383 12.71 2.69 17.19
CA GLY A 383 12.12 4.03 17.13
C GLY A 383 12.69 4.94 16.04
N ALA A 384 13.76 4.55 15.31
CA ALA A 384 14.33 5.38 14.26
C ALA A 384 13.52 5.35 12.96
N LEU A 385 13.37 6.51 12.31
CA LEU A 385 12.96 6.58 10.90
C LEU A 385 14.08 6.06 9.99
N ILE A 386 13.72 5.38 8.92
CA ILE A 386 14.68 4.85 7.94
C ILE A 386 14.63 5.63 6.64
N LYS A 387 15.82 6.04 6.19
CA LYS A 387 15.99 6.79 4.94
C LYS A 387 15.45 5.97 3.76
N ASP A 388 14.74 6.65 2.86
CA ASP A 388 14.16 6.10 1.62
C ASP A 388 13.07 5.05 1.84
N ARG A 389 12.55 4.92 3.09
CA ARG A 389 11.37 4.12 3.43
C ARG A 389 10.20 5.03 3.75
N CYS A 390 9.10 4.91 3.00
CA CYS A 390 7.86 5.55 3.36
C CYS A 390 7.22 4.82 4.56
N GLU A 391 6.60 5.57 5.45
CA GLU A 391 5.84 5.05 6.59
C GLU A 391 4.50 5.77 6.68
N PRO A 392 3.45 5.18 7.27
CA PRO A 392 2.14 5.82 7.40
C PRO A 392 2.19 7.19 8.10
N CYS A 393 3.18 7.44 8.96
CA CYS A 393 3.37 8.76 9.58
C CYS A 393 3.66 9.87 8.54
N HIS A 394 4.23 9.54 7.35
CA HIS A 394 4.54 10.51 6.30
C HIS A 394 3.29 11.07 5.60
N ILE A 395 2.08 10.58 5.93
CA ILE A 395 0.82 11.21 5.50
C ILE A 395 0.75 12.70 5.90
N VAL A 396 1.42 13.07 6.98
CA VAL A 396 1.56 14.47 7.40
C VAL A 396 2.29 15.30 6.35
N THR A 397 3.37 14.76 5.76
CA THR A 397 4.10 15.44 4.69
C THR A 397 3.24 15.57 3.43
N VAL A 398 2.49 14.53 3.06
CA VAL A 398 1.52 14.59 1.96
C VAL A 398 0.47 15.68 2.22
N CYS A 399 -0.09 15.72 3.42
CA CYS A 399 -1.04 16.75 3.84
C CYS A 399 -0.46 18.17 3.76
N GLN A 400 0.79 18.38 4.23
CA GLN A 400 1.47 19.66 4.16
C GLN A 400 1.63 20.16 2.71
N ILE A 401 2.02 19.26 1.79
CA ILE A 401 2.16 19.62 0.37
C ILE A 401 0.80 19.96 -0.24
N VAL A 402 -0.22 19.15 0.03
CA VAL A 402 -1.59 19.40 -0.46
C VAL A 402 -2.11 20.74 0.07
N ALA A 403 -1.94 21.03 1.35
CA ALA A 403 -2.34 22.30 1.94
C ALA A 403 -1.61 23.48 1.28
N GLY A 404 -0.29 23.38 1.14
CA GLY A 404 0.51 24.44 0.53
C GLY A 404 0.15 24.69 -0.93
N CYS A 405 -0.01 23.63 -1.75
CA CYS A 405 -0.37 23.83 -3.17
C CYS A 405 -1.82 24.33 -3.37
N LYS A 406 -2.73 24.01 -2.46
CA LYS A 406 -4.12 24.51 -2.48
C LYS A 406 -4.30 25.87 -1.82
N GLY A 407 -3.27 26.40 -1.14
CA GLY A 407 -3.35 27.67 -0.41
C GLY A 407 -4.32 27.62 0.79
N THR A 408 -4.40 26.48 1.47
CA THR A 408 -5.25 26.24 2.66
C THR A 408 -4.40 25.74 3.84
N THR A 409 -5.03 25.41 4.97
CA THR A 409 -4.34 24.92 6.15
C THR A 409 -4.20 23.38 6.15
N CYS A 410 -3.21 22.83 6.85
CA CYS A 410 -3.10 21.37 7.06
C CYS A 410 -4.32 20.83 7.82
N GLU A 411 -4.85 21.62 8.75
CA GLU A 411 -6.01 21.29 9.55
C GLU A 411 -7.26 21.11 8.69
N ASP A 412 -7.48 21.99 7.69
CA ASP A 412 -8.61 21.90 6.75
C ASP A 412 -8.48 20.67 5.84
N VAL A 413 -7.29 20.45 5.29
CA VAL A 413 -7.01 19.26 4.45
C VAL A 413 -7.20 17.97 5.26
N ALA A 414 -6.59 17.88 6.43
CA ALA A 414 -6.70 16.71 7.30
C ALA A 414 -8.16 16.44 7.67
N ALA A 415 -8.90 17.48 8.11
CA ALA A 415 -10.30 17.34 8.49
C ALA A 415 -11.20 16.92 7.33
N ALA A 416 -11.00 17.48 6.14
CA ALA A 416 -11.79 17.12 4.95
C ALA A 416 -11.50 15.68 4.51
N CYS A 417 -10.21 15.33 4.32
CA CYS A 417 -9.83 14.00 3.86
C CYS A 417 -10.18 12.92 4.89
N TYR A 418 -10.07 13.20 6.19
CA TYR A 418 -10.47 12.27 7.25
C TYR A 418 -11.98 12.00 7.22
N ARG A 419 -12.82 13.05 7.10
CA ARG A 419 -14.27 12.88 6.92
C ARG A 419 -14.61 12.06 5.69
N ASN A 420 -13.97 12.35 4.55
CA ASN A 420 -14.19 11.64 3.30
C ASN A 420 -13.83 10.14 3.43
N SER A 421 -12.67 9.83 4.03
CA SER A 421 -12.23 8.47 4.27
C SER A 421 -13.20 7.70 5.17
N ARG A 422 -13.70 8.34 6.22
CA ARG A 422 -14.68 7.73 7.12
C ARG A 422 -16.03 7.51 6.44
N ALA A 423 -16.49 8.48 5.64
CA ALA A 423 -17.74 8.36 4.89
C ALA A 423 -17.67 7.22 3.85
N LEU A 424 -16.51 7.01 3.24
CA LEU A 424 -16.30 5.96 2.24
C LEU A 424 -16.18 4.57 2.88
N PHE A 425 -15.27 4.40 3.84
CA PHE A 425 -14.87 3.07 4.32
C PHE A 425 -15.54 2.65 5.63
N PHE A 426 -16.03 3.60 6.44
CA PHE A 426 -16.49 3.32 7.80
C PHE A 426 -17.83 4.00 8.14
N PRO A 427 -18.84 4.01 7.24
CA PRO A 427 -20.07 4.79 7.43
C PRO A 427 -20.92 4.37 8.65
N HIS A 428 -20.71 3.15 9.17
CA HIS A 428 -21.50 2.57 10.27
C HIS A 428 -20.69 2.29 11.53
N LYS A 429 -19.43 2.72 11.60
CA LYS A 429 -18.58 2.49 12.76
C LYS A 429 -18.56 3.75 13.63
N ASP A 430 -19.22 3.72 14.79
CA ASP A 430 -19.04 4.71 15.85
C ASP A 430 -17.68 4.45 16.52
N PHE A 431 -16.76 5.32 16.24
CA PHE A 431 -15.49 5.38 16.97
C PHE A 431 -15.67 6.51 17.99
N GLY A 432 -16.18 6.21 19.19
CA GLY A 432 -16.48 7.21 20.21
C GLY A 432 -15.52 8.40 20.20
N GLU A 433 -16.09 9.63 20.15
CA GLU A 433 -15.34 10.90 20.13
C GLU A 433 -14.42 11.04 21.35
#